data_156bcf3508b3e1c7ced4c802a413cdca
#
_entry.id   156bcf3508b3e1c7ced4c802a413cdca
#
_cell.length_a   1.000
_cell.length_b   1.000
_cell.length_c   1.000
_cell.angle_alpha   90.00
_cell.angle_beta   90.00
_cell.angle_gamma   90.00
#
_symmetry.space_group_name_H-M   'P 1'
#
loop_
_entity.id
_entity.type
_entity.pdbx_description
1 polymer ?
#
loop_
_entity_poly.entity_id
_entity_poly.type
_entity_poly.pdbx_seq_one_letter_code
_entity_poly.pdbx_strand_id
1 'polypeptide(L)'
;MATSGTTNFSLPLDELLEQASLRVGGEPTLGTEARVSRRALDLLFTDLQNRGILLHTLEQVLVTLTSAVATISCSTDTLDVLDAVVRRNNTDLMMVRMGYGEYLDIPRKTQQGRPTQYFVNRQREYPLIYVWPAPENSTDILVYWKMRFVQDAGKLSNDPDMPRRFWPALVAGLAYYLGLNRGMQFPMDRLAMLKAEYEEQLQHATDEDRERATLRIVPRYRY
;
A
#
# COMPACT_ATOMS: atom_id res chain seq x y z
N MET A 1 40.47 6.72 0.38
CA MET A 1 39.63 6.47 1.57
C MET A 1 38.73 5.27 1.26
N ALA A 2 38.75 4.26 2.12
CA ALA A 2 37.91 3.10 1.93
C ALA A 2 36.48 3.40 2.49
N THR A 3 35.45 3.07 1.74
CA THR A 3 34.09 3.09 2.21
C THR A 3 33.80 1.82 3.02
N SER A 4 32.70 1.77 3.79
CA SER A 4 32.32 0.61 4.59
C SER A 4 32.09 -0.67 3.74
N GLY A 5 31.85 -0.51 2.44
CA GLY A 5 31.56 -1.62 1.54
C GLY A 5 30.20 -2.29 1.78
N THR A 6 29.39 -1.78 2.73
CA THR A 6 28.07 -2.30 3.04
C THR A 6 26.98 -1.26 2.79
N THR A 7 25.80 -1.72 2.40
CA THR A 7 24.59 -0.92 2.23
C THR A 7 23.51 -1.29 3.24
N ASN A 8 23.88 -2.10 4.26
CA ASN A 8 22.96 -2.59 5.28
C ASN A 8 22.73 -1.51 6.33
N PHE A 9 21.82 -0.61 6.03
CA PHE A 9 21.31 0.37 6.96
C PHE A 9 19.90 -0.08 7.37
N SER A 10 19.67 -0.30 8.66
CA SER A 10 18.37 -0.60 9.26
C SER A 10 17.96 0.56 10.16
N LEU A 11 16.68 0.77 10.30
CA LEU A 11 16.09 1.74 11.22
C LEU A 11 14.97 1.02 11.98
N PRO A 12 15.33 0.24 13.02
CA PRO A 12 14.31 -0.43 13.81
C PRO A 12 13.38 0.58 14.49
N LEU A 13 12.17 0.14 14.78
CA LEU A 13 11.11 1.03 15.28
C LEU A 13 11.45 1.70 16.61
N ASP A 14 12.25 1.08 17.46
CA ASP A 14 12.73 1.69 18.72
C ASP A 14 13.63 2.90 18.44
N GLU A 15 14.59 2.79 17.52
CA GLU A 15 15.44 3.91 17.11
C GLU A 15 14.63 5.00 16.42
N LEU A 16 13.66 4.64 15.57
CA LEU A 16 12.76 5.59 14.92
C LEU A 16 11.93 6.38 15.95
N LEU A 17 11.38 5.69 16.96
CA LEU A 17 10.64 6.31 18.04
C LEU A 17 11.52 7.23 18.89
N GLU A 18 12.76 6.80 19.20
CA GLU A 18 13.73 7.60 19.93
C GLU A 18 14.07 8.90 19.17
N GLN A 19 14.42 8.79 17.89
CA GLN A 19 14.73 9.95 17.05
C GLN A 19 13.56 10.96 16.97
N ALA A 20 12.34 10.47 16.82
CA ALA A 20 11.16 11.31 16.81
C ALA A 20 10.90 11.98 18.17
N SER A 21 11.08 11.24 19.28
CA SER A 21 10.90 11.76 20.64
C SER A 21 11.91 12.87 20.96
N LEU A 22 13.17 12.70 20.58
CA LEU A 22 14.21 13.73 20.74
C LEU A 22 13.84 15.05 20.04
N ARG A 23 13.24 15.01 18.87
CA ARG A 23 12.79 16.20 18.14
C ARG A 23 11.69 16.96 18.87
N VAL A 24 10.87 16.27 19.65
CA VAL A 24 9.77 16.86 20.45
C VAL A 24 10.26 17.28 21.84
N GLY A 25 11.54 16.99 22.17
CA GLY A 25 12.11 17.29 23.50
C GLY A 25 11.57 16.36 24.60
N GLY A 26 11.25 15.12 24.24
CA GLY A 26 10.88 14.05 25.15
C GLY A 26 12.02 13.08 25.33
N GLU A 27 12.08 12.45 26.52
CA GLU A 27 12.88 11.25 26.68
C GLU A 27 12.10 10.05 26.14
N PRO A 28 12.76 9.09 25.48
CA PRO A 28 12.12 7.86 25.05
C PRO A 28 11.72 7.08 26.30
N THR A 29 10.45 7.18 26.70
CA THR A 29 9.95 6.54 27.90
C THR A 29 9.30 5.21 27.58
N LEU A 30 9.58 4.23 28.41
CA LEU A 30 8.97 2.89 28.38
C LEU A 30 7.51 2.95 28.87
N GLY A 31 6.65 2.11 28.30
CA GLY A 31 5.29 1.92 28.80
C GLY A 31 4.21 2.68 28.02
N THR A 32 3.52 3.62 28.66
CA THR A 32 2.37 4.28 28.06
C THR A 32 2.75 5.15 26.86
N GLU A 33 3.88 5.85 26.91
CA GLU A 33 4.35 6.69 25.82
C GLU A 33 4.77 5.88 24.60
N ALA A 34 5.45 4.75 24.78
CA ALA A 34 5.78 3.84 23.69
C ALA A 34 4.53 3.32 22.97
N ARG A 35 3.44 3.06 23.69
CA ARG A 35 2.15 2.66 23.11
C ARG A 35 1.50 3.79 22.34
N VAL A 36 1.54 5.01 22.85
CA VAL A 36 1.00 6.20 22.17
C VAL A 36 1.81 6.49 20.91
N SER A 37 3.13 6.40 20.99
CA SER A 37 4.03 6.64 19.85
C SER A 37 3.83 5.59 18.75
N ARG A 38 3.66 4.31 19.10
CA ARG A 38 3.32 3.27 18.13
C ARG A 38 1.99 3.55 17.44
N ARG A 39 0.97 3.95 18.21
CA ARG A 39 -0.33 4.34 17.63
C ARG A 39 -0.22 5.53 16.70
N ALA A 40 0.60 6.52 17.04
CA ALA A 40 0.88 7.67 16.17
C ALA A 40 1.56 7.24 14.88
N LEU A 41 2.45 6.26 14.92
CA LEU A 41 3.12 5.68 13.74
C LEU A 41 2.13 4.92 12.85
N ASP A 42 1.23 4.12 13.40
CA ASP A 42 0.18 3.43 12.64
C ASP A 42 -0.75 4.44 11.92
N LEU A 43 -1.08 5.55 12.58
CA LEU A 43 -1.85 6.64 11.97
C LEU A 43 -1.07 7.35 10.85
N LEU A 44 0.23 7.55 11.03
CA LEU A 44 1.11 8.09 10.01
C LEU A 44 1.17 7.17 8.78
N PHE A 45 1.31 5.85 8.97
CA PHE A 45 1.25 4.89 7.86
C PHE A 45 -0.08 4.97 7.10
N THR A 46 -1.18 5.11 7.83
CA THR A 46 -2.50 5.30 7.22
C THR A 46 -2.59 6.61 6.41
N ASP A 47 -2.01 7.70 6.91
CA ASP A 47 -1.95 8.98 6.18
C ASP A 47 -1.14 8.86 4.89
N LEU A 48 0.02 8.19 4.94
CA LEU A 48 0.87 7.95 3.77
C LEU A 48 0.14 7.11 2.71
N GLN A 49 -0.59 6.07 3.12
CA GLN A 49 -1.42 5.28 2.22
C GLN A 49 -2.53 6.12 1.57
N ASN A 50 -3.20 6.98 2.34
CA ASN A 50 -4.24 7.88 1.80
C ASN A 50 -3.68 8.90 0.82
N ARG A 51 -2.41 9.26 0.94
CA ARG A 51 -1.68 10.12 -0.03
C ARG A 51 -1.24 9.36 -1.28
N GLY A 52 -1.51 8.05 -1.38
CA GLY A 52 -1.21 7.24 -2.56
C GLY A 52 0.22 6.71 -2.64
N ILE A 53 0.97 6.70 -1.54
CA ILE A 53 2.34 6.17 -1.48
C ILE A 53 2.25 4.65 -1.30
N LEU A 54 2.05 3.93 -2.41
CA LEU A 54 1.72 2.51 -2.42
C LEU A 54 2.54 1.67 -3.41
N LEU A 55 3.50 2.25 -4.14
CA LEU A 55 4.25 1.51 -5.17
C LEU A 55 4.99 0.29 -4.61
N HIS A 56 5.49 0.37 -3.39
CA HIS A 56 6.19 -0.72 -2.70
C HIS A 56 5.26 -1.82 -2.19
N THR A 57 3.94 -1.59 -2.19
CA THR A 57 2.94 -2.55 -1.69
C THR A 57 2.30 -3.39 -2.79
N LEU A 58 2.81 -3.29 -4.02
CA LEU A 58 2.30 -4.06 -5.16
C LEU A 58 2.79 -5.50 -5.11
N GLU A 59 1.86 -6.43 -5.06
CA GLU A 59 2.14 -7.86 -5.02
C GLU A 59 1.32 -8.63 -6.06
N GLN A 60 1.96 -9.62 -6.70
CA GLN A 60 1.30 -10.53 -7.61
C GLN A 60 0.72 -11.72 -6.84
N VAL A 61 -0.54 -12.02 -7.10
CA VAL A 61 -1.24 -13.17 -6.50
C VAL A 61 -1.76 -14.09 -7.60
N LEU A 62 -1.60 -15.39 -7.38
CA LEU A 62 -2.10 -16.44 -8.27
C LEU A 62 -3.19 -17.23 -7.55
N VAL A 63 -4.36 -17.33 -8.17
CA VAL A 63 -5.50 -18.10 -7.63
C VAL A 63 -6.03 -19.03 -8.71
N THR A 64 -6.08 -20.32 -8.43
CA THR A 64 -6.73 -21.29 -9.31
C THR A 64 -8.23 -21.04 -9.31
N LEU A 65 -8.80 -20.84 -10.48
CA LEU A 65 -10.24 -20.66 -10.63
C LEU A 65 -10.98 -21.97 -10.41
N THR A 66 -12.18 -21.88 -9.88
CA THR A 66 -13.09 -23.04 -9.73
C THR A 66 -14.23 -22.88 -10.70
N SER A 67 -14.56 -23.96 -11.43
CA SER A 67 -15.66 -23.96 -12.39
C SER A 67 -16.96 -23.48 -11.76
N ALA A 68 -17.70 -22.63 -12.45
CA ALA A 68 -18.96 -22.00 -12.04
C ALA A 68 -18.87 -21.05 -10.82
N VAL A 69 -17.69 -20.86 -10.22
CA VAL A 69 -17.52 -19.91 -9.09
C VAL A 69 -17.01 -18.58 -9.63
N ALA A 70 -17.90 -17.58 -9.67
CA ALA A 70 -17.61 -16.25 -10.19
C ALA A 70 -17.00 -15.28 -9.14
N THR A 71 -16.98 -15.67 -7.87
CA THR A 71 -16.52 -14.81 -6.76
C THR A 71 -15.25 -15.35 -6.13
N ILE A 72 -14.25 -14.51 -6.00
CA ILE A 72 -12.94 -14.84 -5.40
C ILE A 72 -12.69 -13.86 -4.26
N SER A 73 -12.41 -14.40 -3.07
CA SER A 73 -12.05 -13.59 -1.90
C SER A 73 -10.56 -13.25 -1.95
N CYS A 74 -10.24 -11.97 -1.79
CA CYS A 74 -8.88 -11.53 -1.58
C CYS A 74 -8.42 -11.78 -0.14
N SER A 75 -7.13 -11.68 0.11
CA SER A 75 -6.58 -11.69 1.47
C SER A 75 -6.97 -10.40 2.24
N THR A 76 -7.00 -10.49 3.57
CA THR A 76 -7.40 -9.38 4.45
C THR A 76 -6.47 -8.17 4.39
N ASP A 77 -5.25 -8.38 3.92
CA ASP A 77 -4.25 -7.33 3.71
C ASP A 77 -4.42 -6.56 2.38
N THR A 78 -5.40 -6.95 1.55
CA THR A 78 -5.62 -6.34 0.24
C THR A 78 -6.40 -5.03 0.35
N LEU A 79 -5.81 -3.94 -0.16
CA LEU A 79 -6.48 -2.65 -0.28
C LEU A 79 -7.33 -2.56 -1.57
N ASP A 80 -6.72 -2.92 -2.70
CA ASP A 80 -7.37 -2.93 -4.02
C ASP A 80 -6.66 -3.89 -4.99
N VAL A 81 -7.31 -4.17 -6.10
CA VAL A 81 -6.75 -4.94 -7.22
C VAL A 81 -6.64 -4.03 -8.43
N LEU A 82 -5.42 -3.89 -8.96
CA LEU A 82 -5.15 -2.99 -10.09
C LEU A 82 -5.51 -3.65 -11.41
N ASP A 83 -4.77 -4.70 -11.75
CA ASP A 83 -4.88 -5.43 -13.00
C ASP A 83 -5.01 -6.93 -12.76
N ALA A 84 -5.68 -7.60 -13.69
CA ALA A 84 -5.85 -9.03 -13.64
C ALA A 84 -5.76 -9.65 -15.04
N VAL A 85 -5.18 -10.86 -15.09
CA VAL A 85 -5.15 -11.69 -16.30
C VAL A 85 -5.61 -13.10 -15.97
N VAL A 86 -6.21 -13.77 -16.93
CA VAL A 86 -6.49 -15.21 -16.84
C VAL A 86 -5.41 -15.96 -17.61
N ARG A 87 -4.72 -16.84 -16.90
CA ARG A 87 -3.69 -17.71 -17.45
C ARG A 87 -4.27 -19.07 -17.80
N ARG A 88 -4.19 -19.45 -19.06
CA ARG A 88 -4.56 -20.76 -19.59
C ARG A 88 -3.42 -21.28 -20.45
N ASN A 89 -2.93 -22.51 -20.20
CA ASN A 89 -1.83 -23.13 -20.95
C ASN A 89 -0.62 -22.19 -21.11
N ASN A 90 -0.23 -21.55 -20.03
CA ASN A 90 0.90 -20.59 -19.98
C ASN A 90 0.73 -19.32 -20.84
N THR A 91 -0.49 -19.05 -21.31
CA THR A 91 -0.83 -17.84 -22.07
C THR A 91 -1.73 -16.94 -21.25
N ASP A 92 -1.32 -15.69 -21.07
CA ASP A 92 -2.04 -14.70 -20.30
C ASP A 92 -3.00 -13.91 -21.20
N LEU A 93 -4.27 -13.85 -20.81
CA LEU A 93 -5.29 -13.00 -21.41
C LEU A 93 -5.67 -11.90 -20.45
N MET A 94 -5.47 -10.67 -20.85
CA MET A 94 -5.80 -9.49 -20.05
C MET A 94 -7.31 -9.39 -19.82
N MET A 95 -7.70 -9.10 -18.58
CA MET A 95 -9.09 -8.87 -18.20
C MET A 95 -9.36 -7.37 -18.12
N VAL A 96 -10.57 -6.97 -18.43
CA VAL A 96 -11.03 -5.58 -18.33
C VAL A 96 -11.70 -5.35 -16.97
N ARG A 97 -11.24 -4.34 -16.23
CA ARG A 97 -11.88 -3.94 -14.98
C ARG A 97 -13.20 -3.23 -15.29
N MET A 98 -14.28 -3.72 -14.69
CA MET A 98 -15.63 -3.13 -14.78
C MET A 98 -15.92 -2.22 -13.59
N GLY A 99 -16.72 -1.20 -13.82
CA GLY A 99 -17.38 -0.42 -12.77
C GLY A 99 -18.57 -1.16 -12.16
N TYR A 100 -19.05 -0.66 -11.01
CA TYR A 100 -20.22 -1.24 -10.33
C TYR A 100 -21.48 -1.26 -11.22
N GLY A 101 -21.75 -0.16 -11.94
CA GLY A 101 -22.88 -0.07 -12.88
C GLY A 101 -22.80 -1.10 -13.99
N GLU A 102 -21.65 -1.21 -14.64
CA GLU A 102 -21.43 -2.17 -15.73
C GLU A 102 -21.62 -3.62 -15.26
N TYR A 103 -21.17 -3.92 -14.02
CA TYR A 103 -21.41 -5.25 -13.44
C TYR A 103 -22.90 -5.51 -13.18
N LEU A 104 -23.68 -4.49 -12.76
CA LEU A 104 -25.12 -4.63 -12.55
C LEU A 104 -25.87 -4.88 -13.85
N ASP A 105 -25.44 -4.25 -14.95
CA ASP A 105 -26.09 -4.36 -16.27
C ASP A 105 -25.93 -5.73 -16.93
N ILE A 106 -25.07 -6.61 -16.37
CA ILE A 106 -24.89 -7.97 -16.88
C ILE A 106 -26.17 -8.79 -16.62
N PRO A 107 -26.90 -9.21 -17.68
CA PRO A 107 -28.18 -9.89 -17.50
C PRO A 107 -28.05 -11.33 -16.98
N ARG A 108 -26.96 -12.02 -17.33
CA ARG A 108 -26.68 -13.40 -16.89
C ARG A 108 -25.33 -13.52 -16.22
N LYS A 109 -25.27 -13.29 -14.92
CA LYS A 109 -24.05 -13.36 -14.12
C LYS A 109 -23.48 -14.79 -13.97
N THR A 110 -24.35 -15.81 -14.16
CA THR A 110 -23.99 -17.24 -14.09
C THR A 110 -23.58 -17.84 -15.42
N GLN A 111 -23.48 -17.02 -16.49
CA GLN A 111 -22.99 -17.50 -17.78
C GLN A 111 -21.55 -17.99 -17.62
N GLN A 112 -21.30 -19.24 -18.03
CA GLN A 112 -19.97 -19.84 -18.00
C GLN A 112 -19.18 -19.56 -19.27
N GLY A 113 -17.87 -19.40 -19.11
CA GLY A 113 -16.93 -19.18 -20.18
C GLY A 113 -15.56 -18.84 -19.62
N ARG A 114 -14.63 -18.46 -20.51
CA ARG A 114 -13.35 -17.92 -20.08
C ARG A 114 -13.56 -16.51 -19.55
N PRO A 115 -13.18 -16.18 -18.30
CA PRO A 115 -13.32 -14.84 -17.77
C PRO A 115 -12.56 -13.80 -18.59
N THR A 116 -13.21 -12.70 -18.93
CA THR A 116 -12.64 -11.58 -19.70
C THR A 116 -12.77 -10.25 -18.98
N GLN A 117 -13.62 -10.19 -17.98
CA GLN A 117 -13.90 -8.98 -17.21
C GLN A 117 -13.92 -9.30 -15.72
N TYR A 118 -13.61 -8.30 -14.91
CA TYR A 118 -13.69 -8.43 -13.45
C TYR A 118 -14.17 -7.14 -12.82
N PHE A 119 -14.87 -7.28 -11.69
CA PHE A 119 -15.31 -6.18 -10.83
C PHE A 119 -14.75 -6.39 -9.42
N VAL A 120 -14.21 -5.35 -8.81
CA VAL A 120 -13.66 -5.39 -7.45
C VAL A 120 -14.64 -4.69 -6.51
N ASN A 121 -15.22 -5.46 -5.60
CA ASN A 121 -16.08 -4.96 -4.53
C ASN A 121 -15.23 -4.77 -3.27
N ARG A 122 -14.91 -3.52 -2.95
CA ARG A 122 -14.14 -3.16 -1.75
C ARG A 122 -15.03 -3.24 -0.52
N GLN A 123 -14.87 -4.30 0.24
CA GLN A 123 -15.52 -4.45 1.53
C GLN A 123 -14.57 -4.08 2.67
N ARG A 124 -15.12 -3.88 3.87
CA ARG A 124 -14.35 -3.46 5.03
C ARG A 124 -13.24 -4.44 5.42
N GLU A 125 -13.52 -5.75 5.37
CA GLU A 125 -12.61 -6.77 5.85
C GLU A 125 -11.62 -7.19 4.75
N TYR A 126 -12.13 -7.46 3.56
CA TYR A 126 -11.32 -7.82 2.39
C TYR A 126 -12.12 -7.57 1.10
N PRO A 127 -11.47 -7.22 -0.01
CA PRO A 127 -12.14 -7.09 -1.29
C PRO A 127 -12.58 -8.45 -1.84
N LEU A 128 -13.68 -8.41 -2.62
CA LEU A 128 -14.15 -9.54 -3.42
C LEU A 128 -13.97 -9.22 -4.90
N ILE A 129 -13.37 -10.14 -5.64
CA ILE A 129 -13.27 -10.08 -7.09
C ILE A 129 -14.42 -10.88 -7.69
N TYR A 130 -15.24 -10.23 -8.50
CA TYR A 130 -16.26 -10.87 -9.31
C TYR A 130 -15.76 -10.96 -10.73
N VAL A 131 -15.68 -12.16 -11.29
CA VAL A 131 -15.24 -12.39 -12.67
C VAL A 131 -16.43 -12.71 -13.56
N TRP A 132 -16.37 -12.25 -14.80
CA TRP A 132 -17.40 -12.53 -15.79
C TRP A 132 -16.77 -12.77 -17.17
N PRO A 133 -17.22 -13.81 -17.90
CA PRO A 133 -18.11 -14.93 -17.50
C PRO A 133 -17.56 -15.73 -16.31
N ALA A 134 -18.45 -16.50 -15.64
CA ALA A 134 -17.99 -17.44 -14.61
C ALA A 134 -17.07 -18.50 -15.23
N PRO A 135 -16.02 -18.95 -14.54
CA PRO A 135 -15.08 -19.90 -15.08
C PRO A 135 -15.75 -21.20 -15.57
N GLU A 136 -15.41 -21.64 -16.76
CA GLU A 136 -15.92 -22.90 -17.36
C GLU A 136 -15.16 -24.14 -16.91
N ASN A 137 -13.93 -23.94 -16.38
CA ASN A 137 -13.05 -25.01 -15.94
C ASN A 137 -12.34 -24.62 -14.61
N SER A 138 -11.65 -25.61 -14.02
CA SER A 138 -10.87 -25.45 -12.80
C SER A 138 -9.36 -25.51 -13.05
N THR A 139 -8.91 -25.32 -14.28
CA THR A 139 -7.49 -25.33 -14.67
C THR A 139 -6.94 -23.95 -14.96
N ASP A 140 -7.81 -22.96 -15.18
CA ASP A 140 -7.40 -21.59 -15.39
C ASP A 140 -6.93 -20.96 -14.08
N ILE A 141 -5.93 -20.08 -14.17
CA ILE A 141 -5.38 -19.36 -13.03
C ILE A 141 -5.68 -17.87 -13.23
N LEU A 142 -6.32 -17.27 -12.23
CA LEU A 142 -6.40 -15.81 -12.12
C LEU A 142 -5.07 -15.30 -11.55
N VAL A 143 -4.40 -14.45 -12.31
CA VAL A 143 -3.20 -13.74 -11.86
C VAL A 143 -3.56 -12.29 -11.74
N TYR A 144 -3.45 -11.72 -10.55
CA TYR A 144 -3.80 -10.32 -10.33
C TYR A 144 -2.73 -9.60 -9.51
N TRP A 145 -2.62 -8.30 -9.73
CA TRP A 145 -1.79 -7.40 -8.96
C TRP A 145 -2.65 -6.70 -7.92
N LYS A 146 -2.33 -6.95 -6.65
CA LYS A 146 -2.98 -6.29 -5.52
C LYS A 146 -2.10 -5.18 -4.97
N MET A 147 -2.72 -4.13 -4.45
CA MET A 147 -2.12 -3.24 -3.48
C MET A 147 -2.46 -3.77 -2.08
N ARG A 148 -1.46 -3.97 -1.25
CA ARG A 148 -1.68 -4.36 0.15
C ARG A 148 -1.61 -3.16 1.09
N PHE A 149 -2.17 -3.32 2.27
CA PHE A 149 -1.93 -2.38 3.36
C PHE A 149 -0.46 -2.41 3.78
N VAL A 150 0.07 -1.25 4.19
CA VAL A 150 1.35 -1.19 4.90
C VAL A 150 1.19 -1.93 6.23
N GLN A 151 2.17 -2.74 6.59
CA GLN A 151 2.13 -3.49 7.83
C GLN A 151 2.20 -2.54 9.03
N ASP A 152 1.54 -2.91 10.12
CA ASP A 152 1.57 -2.16 11.36
C ASP A 152 2.99 -2.14 11.99
N ALA A 153 3.18 -1.27 12.97
CA ALA A 153 4.46 -1.12 13.66
C ALA A 153 4.93 -2.39 14.40
N GLY A 154 4.04 -3.33 14.70
CA GLY A 154 4.37 -4.62 15.31
C GLY A 154 5.26 -4.53 16.54
N LYS A 155 6.38 -5.26 16.55
CA LYS A 155 7.40 -5.23 17.63
C LYS A 155 8.38 -4.09 17.41
N LEU A 156 8.91 -3.51 18.48
CA LEU A 156 9.88 -2.40 18.43
C LEU A 156 11.19 -2.76 17.72
N SER A 157 11.55 -4.04 17.66
CA SER A 157 12.73 -4.54 16.96
C SER A 157 12.51 -4.74 15.44
N ASN A 158 11.31 -4.50 14.94
CA ASN A 158 11.04 -4.62 13.51
C ASN A 158 11.44 -3.34 12.78
N ASP A 159 11.80 -3.46 11.52
CA ASP A 159 11.93 -2.31 10.62
C ASP A 159 10.54 -1.87 10.13
N PRO A 160 10.33 -0.57 9.83
CA PRO A 160 9.09 -0.10 9.23
C PRO A 160 8.91 -0.69 7.82
N ASP A 161 7.68 -1.09 7.49
CA ASP A 161 7.33 -1.58 6.15
C ASP A 161 7.25 -0.43 5.13
N MET A 162 8.36 0.30 5.01
CA MET A 162 8.50 1.44 4.12
C MET A 162 9.90 1.48 3.50
N PRO A 163 10.02 1.84 2.21
CA PRO A 163 11.31 2.02 1.55
C PRO A 163 12.17 3.05 2.27
N ARG A 164 13.48 2.86 2.25
CA ARG A 164 14.48 3.72 2.94
C ARG A 164 14.33 5.21 2.61
N ARG A 165 13.93 5.55 1.38
CA ARG A 165 13.70 6.94 0.96
C ARG A 165 12.65 7.67 1.78
N PHE A 166 11.71 6.94 2.41
CA PHE A 166 10.69 7.53 3.28
C PHE A 166 11.11 7.63 4.75
N TRP A 167 12.22 7.03 5.19
CA TRP A 167 12.63 7.04 6.59
C TRP A 167 12.80 8.44 7.20
N PRO A 168 13.44 9.42 6.49
CA PRO A 168 13.49 10.80 7.01
C PRO A 168 12.09 11.40 7.21
N ALA A 169 11.18 11.15 6.27
CA ALA A 169 9.79 11.59 6.37
C ALA A 169 9.02 10.90 7.50
N LEU A 170 9.31 9.61 7.78
CA LEU A 170 8.70 8.89 8.90
C LEU A 170 9.14 9.49 10.24
N VAL A 171 10.43 9.78 10.43
CA VAL A 171 10.94 10.38 11.66
C VAL A 171 10.35 11.78 11.86
N ALA A 172 10.31 12.61 10.82
CA ALA A 172 9.76 13.96 10.88
C ALA A 172 8.24 13.94 11.10
N GLY A 173 7.52 13.06 10.38
CA GLY A 173 6.08 12.89 10.50
C GLY A 173 5.68 12.38 11.88
N LEU A 174 6.39 11.39 12.41
CA LEU A 174 6.13 10.88 13.76
C LEU A 174 6.39 11.97 14.82
N ALA A 175 7.46 12.75 14.69
CA ALA A 175 7.71 13.89 15.58
C ALA A 175 6.57 14.90 15.53
N TYR A 176 6.03 15.21 14.37
CA TYR A 176 4.85 16.07 14.23
C TYR A 176 3.63 15.50 14.95
N TYR A 177 3.30 14.20 14.75
CA TYR A 177 2.17 13.54 15.42
C TYR A 177 2.36 13.48 16.94
N LEU A 178 3.58 13.24 17.42
CA LEU A 178 3.88 13.29 18.87
C LEU A 178 3.72 14.70 19.44
N GLY A 179 4.12 15.73 18.69
CA GLY A 179 3.88 17.13 19.05
C GLY A 179 2.39 17.44 19.17
N LEU A 180 1.57 16.97 18.24
CA LEU A 180 0.11 17.11 18.30
C LEU A 180 -0.48 16.44 19.55
N ASN A 181 0.00 15.25 19.91
CA ASN A 181 -0.49 14.50 21.07
C ASN A 181 -0.19 15.20 22.41
N ARG A 182 0.83 16.07 22.47
CA ARG A 182 1.13 16.92 23.65
C ARG A 182 0.17 18.11 23.82
N GLY A 183 -0.62 18.40 22.79
CA GLY A 183 -1.66 19.42 22.83
C GLY A 183 -1.13 20.80 23.18
N MET A 184 -1.83 21.51 24.08
CA MET A 184 -1.51 22.89 24.47
C MET A 184 -0.16 23.08 25.18
N GLN A 185 0.46 22.00 25.65
CA GLN A 185 1.77 22.06 26.30
C GLN A 185 2.93 22.20 25.29
N PHE A 186 2.67 21.98 24.00
CA PHE A 186 3.68 22.07 22.96
C PHE A 186 3.59 23.42 22.21
N PRO A 187 4.72 24.15 22.03
CA PRO A 187 4.71 25.46 21.37
C PRO A 187 4.22 25.34 19.92
N MET A 188 3.26 26.17 19.54
CA MET A 188 2.65 26.15 18.20
C MET A 188 3.66 26.45 17.09
N ASP A 189 4.60 27.36 17.33
CA ASP A 189 5.66 27.69 16.37
C ASP A 189 6.54 26.46 16.06
N ARG A 190 6.89 25.70 17.10
CA ARG A 190 7.66 24.48 16.93
C ARG A 190 6.87 23.38 16.22
N LEU A 191 5.58 23.30 16.49
CA LEU A 191 4.67 22.37 15.79
C LEU A 191 4.59 22.70 14.28
N ALA A 192 4.52 23.98 13.94
CA ALA A 192 4.52 24.44 12.56
C ALA A 192 5.84 24.09 11.84
N MET A 193 6.98 24.23 12.53
CA MET A 193 8.28 23.84 11.99
C MET A 193 8.36 22.32 11.73
N LEU A 194 7.90 21.50 12.69
CA LEU A 194 7.87 20.02 12.51
C LEU A 194 6.97 19.61 11.35
N LYS A 195 5.83 20.30 11.17
CA LYS A 195 4.96 20.04 10.04
C LYS A 195 5.64 20.40 8.72
N ALA A 196 6.29 21.56 8.64
CA ALA A 196 7.00 22.00 7.44
C ALA A 196 8.14 21.02 7.07
N GLU A 197 8.92 20.58 8.07
CA GLU A 197 9.97 19.59 7.88
C GLU A 197 9.39 18.26 7.37
N TYR A 198 8.28 17.79 7.94
CA TYR A 198 7.61 16.57 7.50
C TYR A 198 7.18 16.66 6.03
N GLU A 199 6.49 17.74 5.64
CA GLU A 199 6.02 17.91 4.26
C GLU A 199 7.19 18.03 3.27
N GLU A 200 8.29 18.69 3.64
CA GLU A 200 9.49 18.80 2.82
C GLU A 200 10.15 17.45 2.60
N GLN A 201 10.38 16.68 3.68
CA GLN A 201 10.98 15.34 3.59
C GLN A 201 10.07 14.37 2.82
N LEU A 202 8.77 14.49 2.99
CA LEU A 202 7.81 13.69 2.26
C LEU A 202 7.81 14.03 0.76
N GLN A 203 7.93 15.30 0.41
CA GLN A 203 8.01 15.72 -0.99
C GLN A 203 9.29 15.16 -1.65
N HIS A 204 10.43 15.24 -0.97
CA HIS A 204 11.67 14.67 -1.48
C HIS A 204 11.54 13.16 -1.72
N ALA A 205 10.93 12.43 -0.79
CA ALA A 205 10.72 10.99 -0.91
C ALA A 205 9.76 10.63 -2.05
N THR A 206 8.66 11.40 -2.22
CA THR A 206 7.69 11.19 -3.30
C THR A 206 8.24 11.57 -4.67
N ASP A 207 9.11 12.56 -4.75
CA ASP A 207 9.79 12.92 -5.99
C ASP A 207 10.75 11.82 -6.47
N GLU A 208 11.34 11.06 -5.56
CA GLU A 208 12.15 9.88 -5.87
C GLU A 208 11.30 8.63 -6.15
N ASP A 209 10.10 8.52 -5.55
CA ASP A 209 9.17 7.37 -5.68
C ASP A 209 8.34 7.44 -6.98
N ARG A 210 8.96 7.83 -8.09
CA ARG A 210 8.29 7.87 -9.39
C ARG A 210 8.66 6.65 -10.22
N GLU A 211 7.69 6.13 -10.95
CA GLU A 211 7.95 5.14 -11.98
C GLU A 211 8.86 5.76 -13.06
N ARG A 212 10.05 5.18 -13.25
CA ARG A 212 11.03 5.67 -14.24
C ARG A 212 10.84 5.06 -15.62
N ALA A 213 9.70 4.41 -15.88
CA ALA A 213 9.39 3.86 -17.19
C ALA A 213 9.19 4.98 -18.22
N THR A 214 9.81 4.84 -19.39
CA THR A 214 9.61 5.77 -20.51
C THR A 214 8.21 5.57 -21.08
N LEU A 215 7.37 6.57 -20.98
CA LEU A 215 6.02 6.56 -21.54
C LEU A 215 6.12 6.69 -23.06
N ARG A 216 5.98 5.56 -23.78
CA ARG A 216 5.97 5.54 -25.24
C ARG A 216 4.53 5.50 -25.73
N ILE A 217 3.99 6.64 -26.14
CA ILE A 217 2.68 6.74 -26.79
C ILE A 217 2.86 6.35 -28.27
N VAL A 218 2.39 5.18 -28.66
CA VAL A 218 2.35 4.76 -30.06
C VAL A 218 0.91 4.94 -30.56
N PRO A 219 0.66 5.85 -31.53
CA PRO A 219 -0.66 5.99 -32.14
C PRO A 219 -1.07 4.66 -32.77
N ARG A 220 -2.19 4.10 -32.37
CA ARG A 220 -2.72 2.87 -32.95
C ARG A 220 -3.64 3.27 -34.10
N TYR A 221 -3.14 3.26 -35.33
CA TYR A 221 -4.01 3.38 -36.51
C TYR A 221 -4.84 2.10 -36.63
N ARG A 222 -6.16 2.22 -36.51
CA ARG A 222 -7.09 1.17 -36.97
C ARG A 222 -7.24 1.32 -38.46
N TYR A 223 -6.77 0.32 -39.21
CA TYR A 223 -7.19 0.10 -40.60
C TYR A 223 -8.51 -0.65 -40.60
#